data_79f63435dacc870528e1222319ecaaf9
#
_entry.id   79f63435dacc870528e1222319ecaaf9
#
_cell.length_a   1.000
_cell.length_b   1.000
_cell.length_c   1.000
_cell.angle_alpha   90.00
_cell.angle_beta   90.00
_cell.angle_gamma   90.00
#
_symmetry.space_group_name_H-M   'P 1'
#
loop_
_entity.id
_entity.type
_entity.pdbx_description
1 polymer ?
#
loop_
_entity_poly.entity_id
_entity_poly.type
_entity_poly.pdbx_seq_one_letter_code
_entity_poly.pdbx_strand_id
1 'polypeptide(L)' 'MGETYGGRVVRAMHVGPYTELQETYTIIYAFVVAHNLEANGRSWETFVSDPGNTPEDELKTEIYYPVK' A
#
# COMPACT_ATOMS: atom_id res chain seq x y z
N MET A 1 2.10 -16.01 -2.52
CA MET A 1 2.56 -15.66 -2.52
C MET A 1 3.50 -14.93 -2.42
N GLY A 2 3.53 -14.17 -2.58
CA GLY A 2 4.53 -13.30 -2.46
C GLY A 2 5.81 -13.80 -2.06
N GLU A 3 5.93 -14.98 -2.25
CA GLU A 3 7.13 -15.60 -1.87
C GLU A 3 8.29 -15.14 -2.66
N THR A 4 8.07 -14.53 -3.79
CA THR A 4 9.17 -13.96 -4.56
C THR A 4 9.93 -12.92 -3.75
N TYR A 5 9.25 -12.28 -2.80
CA TYR A 5 9.91 -11.33 -1.95
C TYR A 5 10.66 -12.00 -0.81
N GLY A 6 10.13 -13.06 -0.29
CA GLY A 6 10.79 -13.85 0.75
C GLY A 6 10.79 -13.23 2.12
N GLY A 7 9.98 -12.22 2.37
CA GLY A 7 9.97 -11.54 3.64
C GLY A 7 8.58 -11.12 4.03
N ARG A 8 8.50 -10.30 5.09
CA ARG A 8 7.21 -9.79 5.55
C ARG A 8 6.87 -8.49 4.83
N VAL A 9 5.57 -8.26 4.68
CA VAL A 9 5.11 -7.05 4.03
C VAL A 9 3.82 -6.59 4.70
N VAL A 10 3.70 -5.28 4.88
CA VAL A 10 2.45 -4.66 5.33
C VAL A 10 1.67 -4.30 4.09
N ARG A 11 0.44 -4.77 4.01
CA ARG A 11 -0.41 -4.51 2.85
C ARG A 11 -1.59 -3.67 3.27
N ALA A 12 -1.90 -2.67 2.46
CA ALA A 12 -3.05 -1.81 2.71
C ALA A 12 -3.79 -1.58 1.41
N MET A 13 -5.10 -1.38 1.51
CA MET A 13 -5.93 -1.07 0.36
C MET A 13 -6.37 0.38 0.46
N HIS A 14 -6.05 1.15 -0.55
CA HIS A 14 -6.52 2.53 -0.65
C HIS A 14 -7.72 2.56 -1.60
N VAL A 15 -8.80 3.18 -1.15
CA VAL A 15 -9.97 3.37 -1.98
C VAL A 15 -10.20 4.87 -2.14
N GLY A 16 -10.20 5.34 -3.37
CA GLY A 16 -10.39 6.74 -3.66
C GLY A 16 -9.37 7.27 -4.64
N PRO A 17 -9.37 8.58 -4.87
CA PRO A 17 -8.45 9.19 -5.83
C PRO A 17 -7.00 8.94 -5.49
N TYR A 18 -6.18 8.79 -6.53
CA TYR A 18 -4.75 8.58 -6.32
C TYR A 18 -4.09 9.76 -5.62
N THR A 19 -4.68 10.94 -5.73
CA THR A 19 -4.13 12.11 -5.05
C THR A 19 -4.18 11.97 -3.53
N GLU A 20 -4.96 11.03 -3.02
CA GLU A 20 -5.08 10.81 -1.57
C GLU A 20 -4.25 9.63 -1.08
N LEU A 21 -3.42 9.07 -1.93
CA LEU A 21 -2.58 7.95 -1.54
C LEU A 21 -1.67 8.29 -0.38
N GLN A 22 -1.24 9.54 -0.27
CA GLN A 22 -0.36 9.96 0.82
C GLN A 22 -0.98 9.72 2.19
N GLU A 23 -2.29 9.86 2.31
CA GLU A 23 -2.96 9.61 3.58
C GLU A 23 -2.85 8.15 3.98
N THR A 24 -2.99 7.25 3.01
CA THR A 24 -2.85 5.82 3.27
C THR A 24 -1.41 5.49 3.65
N TYR A 25 -0.43 6.10 2.99
CA TYR A 25 0.97 5.90 3.36
C TYR A 25 1.23 6.38 4.79
N THR A 26 0.62 7.47 5.20
CA THR A 26 0.77 7.95 6.57
C THR A 26 0.27 6.91 7.56
N ILE A 27 -0.85 6.27 7.26
CA ILE A 27 -1.40 5.22 8.11
C ILE A 27 -0.43 4.03 8.17
N ILE A 28 0.15 3.66 7.04
CA ILE A 28 1.12 2.56 6.99
C ILE A 28 2.34 2.88 7.85
N TYR A 29 2.86 4.11 7.74
CA TYR A 29 4.01 4.51 8.53
C TYR A 29 3.71 4.48 10.02
N ALA A 30 2.52 4.94 10.41
CA ALA A 30 2.11 4.89 11.80
C ALA A 30 2.04 3.46 12.30
N PHE A 31 1.52 2.54 11.49
CA PHE A 31 1.47 1.13 11.83
C PHE A 31 2.88 0.56 12.02
N VAL A 32 3.77 0.87 11.10
CA VAL A 32 5.13 0.38 11.15
C VAL A 32 5.83 0.84 12.43
N VAL A 33 5.67 2.12 12.77
CA VAL A 33 6.28 2.66 13.98
C VAL A 33 5.66 2.04 15.23
N ALA A 34 4.34 1.91 15.25
CA ALA A 34 3.64 1.40 16.43
C ALA A 34 4.02 -0.05 16.73
N HIS A 35 4.39 -0.81 15.72
CA HIS A 35 4.75 -2.21 15.88
C HIS A 35 6.25 -2.46 15.84
N ASN A 36 7.04 -1.40 15.90
CA ASN A 36 8.51 -1.49 15.90
C ASN A 36 9.06 -2.26 14.69
N LEU A 37 8.40 -2.08 13.56
CA LEU A 37 8.86 -2.70 12.32
C LEU A 37 9.87 -1.80 11.63
N GLU A 38 10.71 -2.39 10.80
CA GLU A 38 11.70 -1.64 10.03
C GLU A 38 11.44 -1.85 8.55
N ALA A 39 11.52 -0.78 7.80
CA ALA A 39 11.38 -0.85 6.36
C ALA A 39 12.49 -1.74 5.78
N ASN A 40 12.14 -2.54 4.78
CA ASN A 40 13.08 -3.46 4.15
C ASN A 40 12.92 -3.35 2.64
N GLY A 41 13.41 -2.26 2.08
CA GLY A 41 13.32 -2.04 0.65
C GLY A 41 12.27 -1.01 0.32
N ARG A 42 11.87 -0.99 -0.93
CA ARG A 42 10.92 0.00 -1.42
C ARG A 42 9.51 -0.54 -1.38
N SER A 43 8.58 0.31 -1.01
CA SER A 43 7.18 -0.01 -1.16
C SER A 43 6.77 0.00 -2.63
N TRP A 44 5.71 -0.73 -2.95
CA TRP A 44 5.17 -0.69 -4.31
C TRP A 44 3.65 -0.73 -4.24
N GLU A 45 3.03 -0.38 -5.36
CA GLU A 45 1.59 -0.28 -5.46
C GLU A 45 1.11 -1.11 -6.64
N THR A 46 -0.06 -1.70 -6.47
CA THR A 46 -0.73 -2.42 -7.55
C THR A 46 -2.08 -1.76 -7.77
N PHE A 47 -2.31 -1.28 -8.98
CA PHE A 47 -3.58 -0.64 -9.30
C PHE A 47 -4.59 -1.71 -9.64
N VAL A 48 -5.59 -1.85 -8.76
CA VAL A 48 -6.59 -2.91 -8.90
C VAL A 48 -7.71 -2.49 -9.83
N SER A 49 -8.08 -1.22 -9.83
CA SER A 49 -9.18 -0.72 -10.65
C SER A 49 -8.66 -0.02 -11.88
N ASP A 50 -9.46 -0.09 -12.96
CA ASP A 50 -9.14 0.60 -14.19
C ASP A 50 -9.62 2.06 -14.08
N PRO A 51 -8.71 3.04 -14.06
CA PRO A 51 -9.13 4.44 -13.90
C PRO A 51 -9.99 4.94 -15.06
N GLY A 52 -9.93 4.28 -16.22
CA GLY A 52 -10.76 4.66 -17.34
C GLY A 52 -12.22 4.21 -17.23
N ASN A 53 -12.48 3.25 -16.35
CA ASN A 53 -13.82 2.68 -16.23
C ASN A 53 -14.36 2.74 -14.81
N THR A 54 -13.62 3.30 -13.87
CA THR A 54 -14.02 3.32 -12.47
C THR A 54 -14.12 4.76 -11.99
N PRO A 55 -15.23 5.13 -11.32
CA PRO A 55 -15.30 6.48 -10.72
C PRO A 55 -14.13 6.72 -9.79
N GLU A 56 -13.69 7.96 -9.74
CA GLU A 56 -12.48 8.31 -8.99
C GLU A 56 -12.56 7.91 -7.52
N ASP A 57 -13.74 8.05 -6.92
CA ASP A 57 -13.92 7.74 -5.51
C ASP A 57 -14.03 6.25 -5.25
N GLU A 58 -14.02 5.42 -6.29
CA GLU A 58 -14.07 3.97 -6.17
C GLU A 58 -12.80 3.29 -6.65
N LEU A 59 -11.79 4.07 -7.02
CA LEU A 59 -10.51 3.51 -7.44
C LEU A 59 -9.87 2.77 -6.28
N LYS A 60 -9.25 1.63 -6.57
CA LYS A 60 -8.61 0.80 -5.56
C LYS A 60 -7.14 0.62 -5.90
N THR A 61 -6.30 0.80 -4.91
CA THR A 61 -4.87 0.62 -5.05
C THR A 61 -4.38 -0.19 -3.87
N GLU A 62 -3.69 -1.29 -4.14
CA GLU A 62 -3.03 -2.06 -3.08
C GLU A 62 -1.62 -1.54 -2.89
N ILE A 63 -1.27 -1.29 -1.64
CA ILE A 63 0.05 -0.80 -1.28
C ILE A 63 0.75 -1.89 -0.50
N TYR A 64 1.97 -2.19 -0.89
CA TYR A 64 2.82 -3.18 -0.23
C TYR A 64 4.04 -2.48 0.33
N TYR A 65 4.22 -2.60 1.64
CA TYR A 65 5.33 -1.94 2.33
C TYR A 65 6.17 -3.02 2.99
N PRO A 66 7.32 -3.39 2.39
CA PRO A 66 8.12 -4.48 2.94
C PRO A 66 8.77 -4.08 4.25
N VAL A 67 8.78 -5.03 5.18
CA VAL A 67 9.39 -4.84 6.50
C VAL A 67 10.26 -6.03 6.82
N LYS A 68 11.18 -5.82 7.73
CA LYS A 68 12.08 -6.89 8.18
C LYS A 68 11.41 -7.83 9.16
#